data_5286ec90f81feb99916fe02096f4d01d
#
_entry.id   5286ec90f81feb99916fe02096f4d01d
#
_cell.length_a   1.000
_cell.length_b   1.000
_cell.length_c   1.000
_cell.angle_alpha   90.00
_cell.angle_beta   90.00
_cell.angle_gamma   90.00
#
_symmetry.space_group_name_H-M   'P 1'
#
loop_
_entity.id
_entity.type
_entity.pdbx_description
1 polymer ?
#
loop_
_entity_poly.entity_id
_entity_poly.type
_entity_poly.pdbx_seq_one_letter_code
_entity_poly.pdbx_strand_id
1 'polypeptide(L)'
;MRPFFQSLALAVVLACAPTAGPAAPAAPASEPDFAGLSLSLSEEAGFFPSDNLVSNETSYQHVLGKMAAMGVRGGAYVGVGPDQNFTYIAAIRPEIAYIIDIRHDNLLHHLLFKATFQVARTRLEFVSILTGRPAHGDGRDNPGIEEIVARIDTTPADSQYFEGMATRIADVILSWDMPVTDAELRVVRRIHEAFRRYGLNLRYAQVPRYPTWRELILEKDLEGRRANYLATDSAFRFVQDLERRHRVVPVVGDVAGSHALAAIGENIRIRGLRLTALYISNVEQYLMRGGTFLPYASTLQALPWAEHGVIIRSYFGRGASLPQSVYGHYSTQLLERSTDFINQMQAGGYGSYIDLVTRNALPLKTGVGTGAEAGIQRRFSGSTPAAAWLP
;
A
#
# COMPACT_ATOMS: atom_id res chain seq x y z
N MET A 1 -107.90 -4.33 -2.71
CA MET A 1 -106.81 -5.25 -2.61
C MET A 1 -105.62 -4.71 -3.40
N ARG A 2 -104.61 -4.22 -2.73
CA ARG A 2 -103.43 -3.67 -3.37
C ARG A 2 -102.26 -4.61 -2.98
N PRO A 3 -101.35 -5.06 -3.90
CA PRO A 3 -100.20 -5.83 -3.52
C PRO A 3 -99.02 -4.88 -3.16
N PHE A 4 -98.35 -5.24 -2.07
CA PHE A 4 -97.14 -4.62 -1.64
C PHE A 4 -95.94 -5.14 -2.50
N PHE A 5 -95.17 -4.23 -3.13
CA PHE A 5 -93.87 -4.53 -3.69
C PHE A 5 -92.77 -4.23 -2.64
N GLN A 6 -92.10 -5.24 -2.20
CA GLN A 6 -90.85 -5.13 -1.41
C GLN A 6 -89.68 -4.96 -2.36
N SER A 7 -89.05 -3.81 -2.31
CA SER A 7 -87.75 -3.59 -3.04
C SER A 7 -86.63 -4.06 -2.18
N LEU A 8 -85.89 -5.04 -2.70
CA LEU A 8 -84.62 -5.58 -2.12
C LEU A 8 -83.47 -4.67 -2.56
N ALA A 9 -82.88 -3.90 -1.64
CA ALA A 9 -81.66 -3.11 -1.92
C ALA A 9 -80.45 -3.99 -1.72
N LEU A 10 -79.72 -4.24 -2.82
CA LEU A 10 -78.44 -4.96 -2.80
C LEU A 10 -77.35 -3.95 -2.47
N ALA A 11 -76.76 -4.05 -1.25
CA ALA A 11 -75.63 -3.26 -0.84
C ALA A 11 -74.32 -3.95 -1.36
N VAL A 12 -73.66 -3.35 -2.35
CA VAL A 12 -72.34 -3.74 -2.82
C VAL A 12 -71.34 -3.13 -1.89
N VAL A 13 -70.65 -3.96 -1.07
CA VAL A 13 -69.52 -3.58 -0.25
C VAL A 13 -68.28 -3.69 -1.13
N LEU A 14 -67.71 -2.54 -1.58
CA LEU A 14 -66.41 -2.45 -2.23
C LEU A 14 -65.36 -2.63 -1.13
N ALA A 15 -64.68 -3.79 -1.08
CA ALA A 15 -63.49 -4.00 -0.28
C ALA A 15 -62.32 -3.30 -0.95
N CYS A 16 -61.88 -2.15 -0.42
CA CYS A 16 -60.58 -1.55 -0.76
C CYS A 16 -59.48 -2.39 -0.19
N ALA A 17 -58.75 -3.16 -1.04
CA ALA A 17 -57.48 -3.75 -0.65
C ALA A 17 -56.44 -2.64 -0.45
N PRO A 18 -55.63 -2.65 0.64
CA PRO A 18 -54.55 -1.69 0.78
C PRO A 18 -53.50 -1.95 -0.29
N THR A 19 -53.23 -0.99 -1.16
CA THR A 19 -52.08 -0.98 -2.07
C THR A 19 -50.84 -0.86 -1.21
N ALA A 20 -49.98 -1.90 -1.21
CA ALA A 20 -48.66 -1.84 -0.62
C ALA A 20 -47.86 -0.72 -1.32
N GLY A 21 -47.56 0.33 -0.58
CA GLY A 21 -46.68 1.40 -1.06
C GLY A 21 -45.31 0.84 -1.38
N PRO A 22 -44.51 1.52 -2.23
CA PRO A 22 -43.16 1.07 -2.54
C PRO A 22 -42.39 0.91 -1.24
N ALA A 23 -41.73 -0.26 -1.08
CA ALA A 23 -40.88 -0.54 0.08
C ALA A 23 -39.81 0.57 0.19
N ALA A 24 -39.66 1.17 1.36
CA ALA A 24 -38.60 2.12 1.62
C ALA A 24 -37.27 1.49 1.25
N PRO A 25 -36.32 2.22 0.61
CA PRO A 25 -35.02 1.69 0.33
C PRO A 25 -34.39 1.20 1.64
N ALA A 26 -33.87 -0.05 1.62
CA ALA A 26 -33.18 -0.62 2.76
C ALA A 26 -32.08 0.35 3.20
N ALA A 27 -32.02 0.66 4.50
CA ALA A 27 -30.94 1.47 5.04
C ALA A 27 -29.61 0.83 4.60
N PRO A 28 -28.63 1.64 4.16
CA PRO A 28 -27.34 1.08 3.78
C PRO A 28 -26.82 0.25 4.96
N ALA A 29 -26.40 -0.98 4.68
CA ALA A 29 -25.78 -1.84 5.68
C ALA A 29 -24.67 -1.05 6.36
N SER A 30 -24.62 -1.05 7.69
CA SER A 30 -23.56 -0.38 8.43
C SER A 30 -22.21 -0.88 7.89
N GLU A 31 -21.30 0.06 7.61
CA GLU A 31 -19.96 -0.27 7.15
C GLU A 31 -19.34 -1.26 8.17
N PRO A 32 -18.73 -2.39 7.72
CA PRO A 32 -18.09 -3.31 8.65
C PRO A 32 -17.02 -2.55 9.44
N ASP A 33 -16.83 -2.93 10.68
CA ASP A 33 -15.72 -2.41 11.48
C ASP A 33 -14.37 -2.77 10.85
N PHE A 34 -13.28 -2.23 11.37
CA PHE A 34 -11.95 -2.45 10.83
C PHE A 34 -11.58 -3.93 10.74
N ALA A 35 -11.85 -4.70 11.81
CA ALA A 35 -11.52 -6.12 11.87
C ALA A 35 -12.36 -6.91 10.84
N GLY A 36 -13.67 -6.70 10.84
CA GLY A 36 -14.59 -7.33 9.90
C GLY A 36 -14.23 -7.01 8.45
N LEU A 37 -13.85 -5.76 8.14
CA LEU A 37 -13.41 -5.38 6.79
C LEU A 37 -12.13 -6.09 6.40
N SER A 38 -11.07 -6.03 7.22
CA SER A 38 -9.78 -6.68 6.94
C SER A 38 -9.95 -8.19 6.71
N LEU A 39 -10.74 -8.86 7.56
CA LEU A 39 -11.00 -10.30 7.46
C LEU A 39 -11.83 -10.64 6.22
N SER A 40 -12.87 -9.90 5.91
CA SER A 40 -13.74 -10.18 4.76
C SER A 40 -13.02 -10.03 3.41
N LEU A 41 -11.99 -9.20 3.35
CA LEU A 41 -11.15 -9.01 2.17
C LEU A 41 -10.00 -10.01 2.08
N SER A 42 -9.66 -10.69 3.20
CA SER A 42 -8.53 -11.60 3.27
C SER A 42 -8.90 -13.01 2.81
N GLU A 43 -7.90 -13.75 2.38
CA GLU A 43 -7.97 -15.18 2.05
C GLU A 43 -6.86 -15.95 2.81
N GLU A 44 -6.76 -17.25 2.60
CA GLU A 44 -5.71 -18.06 3.21
C GLU A 44 -4.31 -17.55 2.84
N ALA A 45 -3.44 -17.45 3.86
CA ALA A 45 -2.08 -16.96 3.68
C ALA A 45 -1.24 -17.93 2.85
N GLY A 46 -0.44 -17.38 1.95
CA GLY A 46 0.60 -18.13 1.25
C GLY A 46 1.97 -17.91 1.87
N PHE A 47 3.00 -18.36 1.15
CA PHE A 47 4.38 -18.28 1.58
C PHE A 47 5.23 -17.46 0.62
N PHE A 48 6.03 -16.56 1.19
CA PHE A 48 7.13 -15.89 0.48
C PHE A 48 8.38 -15.88 1.39
N PRO A 49 9.56 -16.26 0.88
CA PRO A 49 10.75 -16.49 1.71
C PRO A 49 11.48 -15.18 2.08
N SER A 50 10.79 -14.24 2.73
CA SER A 50 11.35 -12.98 3.18
C SER A 50 10.56 -12.40 4.34
N ASP A 51 11.26 -11.74 5.29
CA ASP A 51 10.64 -10.98 6.37
C ASP A 51 10.08 -9.63 5.88
N ASN A 52 10.71 -9.02 4.88
CA ASN A 52 10.30 -7.77 4.25
C ASN A 52 9.88 -6.66 5.25
N LEU A 53 10.66 -6.49 6.33
CA LEU A 53 10.34 -5.51 7.39
C LEU A 53 10.50 -4.06 6.92
N VAL A 54 11.42 -3.81 6.00
CA VAL A 54 11.61 -2.54 5.30
C VAL A 54 11.83 -2.80 3.82
N SER A 55 11.59 -1.81 2.99
CA SER A 55 11.77 -1.92 1.55
C SER A 55 13.24 -2.20 1.17
N ASN A 56 13.44 -2.84 0.02
CA ASN A 56 14.72 -2.93 -0.67
C ASN A 56 14.85 -2.00 -1.89
N GLU A 57 13.92 -1.08 -2.06
CA GLU A 57 13.75 -0.22 -3.23
C GLU A 57 14.27 1.19 -2.98
N THR A 58 15.51 1.49 -3.37
CA THR A 58 16.10 2.82 -3.21
C THR A 58 15.42 3.89 -4.06
N SER A 59 14.82 3.52 -5.20
CA SER A 59 14.23 4.46 -6.16
C SER A 59 12.72 4.71 -5.95
N TYR A 60 12.13 4.22 -4.87
CA TYR A 60 10.66 4.23 -4.69
C TYR A 60 10.01 5.62 -4.76
N GLN A 61 10.76 6.70 -4.48
CA GLN A 61 10.25 8.07 -4.58
C GLN A 61 10.31 8.66 -5.99
N HIS A 62 11.02 8.03 -6.94
CA HIS A 62 11.28 8.62 -8.25
C HIS A 62 10.01 8.83 -9.11
N VAL A 63 8.92 8.12 -8.84
CA VAL A 63 7.64 8.28 -9.56
C VAL A 63 6.79 9.44 -9.04
N LEU A 64 7.09 9.99 -7.86
CA LEU A 64 6.20 10.92 -7.16
C LEU A 64 5.97 12.22 -7.93
N GLY A 65 7.03 12.81 -8.50
CA GLY A 65 6.93 14.03 -9.32
C GLY A 65 6.05 13.81 -10.54
N LYS A 66 6.22 12.68 -11.24
CA LYS A 66 5.39 12.33 -12.41
C LYS A 66 3.94 12.09 -12.03
N MET A 67 3.68 11.37 -10.93
CA MET A 67 2.32 11.15 -10.43
C MET A 67 1.63 12.48 -10.11
N ALA A 68 2.32 13.39 -9.42
CA ALA A 68 1.80 14.72 -9.12
C ALA A 68 1.47 15.51 -10.39
N ALA A 69 2.35 15.50 -11.39
CA ALA A 69 2.15 16.16 -12.67
C ALA A 69 0.97 15.58 -13.48
N MET A 70 0.63 14.30 -13.26
CA MET A 70 -0.52 13.62 -13.89
C MET A 70 -1.82 13.81 -13.10
N GLY A 71 -1.81 14.48 -11.96
CA GLY A 71 -3.00 14.63 -11.11
C GLY A 71 -3.43 13.32 -10.41
N VAL A 72 -2.51 12.37 -10.19
CA VAL A 72 -2.78 11.11 -9.49
C VAL A 72 -3.05 11.41 -8.02
N ARG A 73 -4.32 11.52 -7.64
CA ARG A 73 -4.74 11.96 -6.30
C ARG A 73 -6.14 11.49 -5.93
N GLY A 74 -6.37 11.28 -4.63
CA GLY A 74 -7.68 10.89 -4.09
C GLY A 74 -8.06 9.44 -4.37
N GLY A 75 -9.35 9.13 -4.28
CA GLY A 75 -9.89 7.80 -4.55
C GLY A 75 -9.35 6.72 -3.62
N ALA A 76 -9.04 5.55 -4.15
CA ALA A 76 -8.48 4.42 -3.42
C ALA A 76 -7.05 4.11 -3.85
N TYR A 77 -6.27 3.59 -2.92
CA TYR A 77 -4.91 3.09 -3.14
C TYR A 77 -4.84 1.61 -2.80
N VAL A 78 -4.10 0.83 -3.59
CA VAL A 78 -3.73 -0.55 -3.28
C VAL A 78 -2.22 -0.68 -3.37
N GLY A 79 -1.59 -1.34 -2.41
CA GLY A 79 -0.15 -1.58 -2.45
C GLY A 79 0.26 -2.86 -1.76
N VAL A 80 1.47 -3.34 -2.04
CA VAL A 80 2.06 -4.54 -1.44
C VAL A 80 3.24 -4.19 -0.52
N GLY A 81 3.50 -5.03 0.48
CA GLY A 81 4.70 -4.96 1.30
C GLY A 81 4.67 -3.91 2.43
N PRO A 82 5.85 -3.36 2.83
CA PRO A 82 6.00 -2.61 4.08
C PRO A 82 5.65 -1.11 4.00
N ASP A 83 6.29 -0.33 4.87
CA ASP A 83 6.03 1.08 5.17
C ASP A 83 6.23 2.07 4.02
N GLN A 84 6.94 1.71 2.95
CA GLN A 84 7.06 2.58 1.78
C GLN A 84 5.70 2.97 1.17
N ASN A 85 4.68 2.12 1.35
CA ASN A 85 3.30 2.43 0.99
C ASN A 85 2.80 3.74 1.60
N PHE A 86 3.21 4.07 2.82
CA PHE A 86 2.83 5.32 3.48
C PHE A 86 3.31 6.56 2.73
N THR A 87 4.43 6.45 2.01
CA THR A 87 4.90 7.54 1.13
C THR A 87 3.99 7.76 -0.06
N TYR A 88 3.56 6.67 -0.72
CA TYR A 88 2.58 6.78 -1.81
C TYR A 88 1.23 7.28 -1.31
N ILE A 89 0.75 6.77 -0.16
CA ILE A 89 -0.47 7.22 0.49
C ILE A 89 -0.39 8.73 0.83
N ALA A 90 0.73 9.19 1.38
CA ALA A 90 0.93 10.62 1.68
C ALA A 90 0.93 11.50 0.43
N ALA A 91 1.46 11.02 -0.69
CA ALA A 91 1.52 11.75 -1.96
C ALA A 91 0.16 11.78 -2.68
N ILE A 92 -0.52 10.63 -2.77
CA ILE A 92 -1.80 10.45 -3.48
C ILE A 92 -2.97 11.01 -2.68
N ARG A 93 -2.90 10.94 -1.34
CA ARG A 93 -3.98 11.32 -0.42
C ARG A 93 -5.31 10.61 -0.72
N PRO A 94 -5.34 9.28 -0.74
CA PRO A 94 -6.56 8.52 -1.00
C PRO A 94 -7.54 8.64 0.18
N GLU A 95 -8.80 8.31 -0.08
CA GLU A 95 -9.84 8.20 0.97
C GLU A 95 -9.72 6.89 1.76
N ILE A 96 -9.19 5.84 1.11
CA ILE A 96 -8.90 4.53 1.70
C ILE A 96 -7.71 3.90 0.99
N ALA A 97 -6.91 3.15 1.74
CA ALA A 97 -5.77 2.39 1.25
C ALA A 97 -5.87 0.92 1.69
N TYR A 98 -5.54 0.01 0.81
CA TYR A 98 -5.46 -1.42 1.09
C TYR A 98 -4.02 -1.87 0.90
N ILE A 99 -3.49 -2.57 1.89
CA ILE A 99 -2.16 -3.16 1.82
C ILE A 99 -2.31 -4.67 1.76
N ILE A 100 -2.14 -5.23 0.57
CA ILE A 100 -2.29 -6.66 0.32
C ILE A 100 -0.92 -7.34 0.29
N ASP A 101 -0.78 -8.46 0.97
CA ASP A 101 0.43 -9.30 0.92
C ASP A 101 0.01 -10.77 1.11
N ILE A 102 0.70 -11.66 0.42
CA ILE A 102 0.47 -13.11 0.54
C ILE A 102 0.82 -13.64 1.94
N ARG A 103 1.70 -12.94 2.67
CA ARG A 103 2.16 -13.34 4.01
C ARG A 103 1.26 -12.75 5.09
N HIS A 104 0.82 -13.62 6.01
CA HIS A 104 0.10 -13.17 7.21
C HIS A 104 0.96 -12.23 8.09
N ASP A 105 2.26 -12.46 8.18
CA ASP A 105 3.17 -11.61 8.95
C ASP A 105 3.18 -10.14 8.48
N ASN A 106 2.85 -9.87 7.21
CA ASN A 106 2.72 -8.49 6.73
C ASN A 106 1.48 -7.79 7.31
N LEU A 107 0.36 -8.50 7.46
CA LEU A 107 -0.80 -7.97 8.18
C LEU A 107 -0.41 -7.60 9.61
N LEU A 108 0.24 -8.51 10.34
CA LEU A 108 0.70 -8.28 11.72
C LEU A 108 1.68 -7.10 11.81
N HIS A 109 2.54 -6.93 10.81
CA HIS A 109 3.45 -5.79 10.70
C HIS A 109 2.68 -4.48 10.52
N HIS A 110 1.64 -4.45 9.69
CA HIS A 110 0.79 -3.28 9.54
C HIS A 110 -0.06 -2.98 10.78
N LEU A 111 -0.42 -3.99 11.58
CA LEU A 111 -1.03 -3.75 12.90
C LEU A 111 -0.04 -3.06 13.85
N LEU A 112 1.26 -3.43 13.83
CA LEU A 112 2.30 -2.72 14.58
C LEU A 112 2.38 -1.24 14.16
N PHE A 113 2.45 -0.95 12.87
CA PHE A 113 2.49 0.43 12.38
C PHE A 113 1.23 1.20 12.76
N LYS A 114 0.05 0.62 12.54
CA LYS A 114 -1.23 1.21 12.91
C LYS A 114 -1.30 1.58 14.39
N ALA A 115 -0.92 0.67 15.28
CA ALA A 115 -0.88 0.91 16.72
C ALA A 115 0.15 2.00 17.06
N THR A 116 1.32 2.01 16.41
CA THR A 116 2.33 3.06 16.59
C THR A 116 1.80 4.42 16.15
N PHE A 117 1.08 4.53 15.03
CA PHE A 117 0.42 5.78 14.61
C PHE A 117 -0.66 6.24 15.60
N GLN A 118 -1.35 5.32 16.26
CA GLN A 118 -2.34 5.66 17.28
C GLN A 118 -1.69 6.24 18.53
N VAL A 119 -0.57 5.63 18.97
CA VAL A 119 0.15 6.00 20.20
C VAL A 119 0.96 7.28 20.01
N ALA A 120 1.64 7.41 18.88
CA ALA A 120 2.54 8.53 18.60
C ALA A 120 1.79 9.87 18.43
N ARG A 121 2.35 10.95 18.96
CA ARG A 121 1.84 12.31 18.78
C ARG A 121 2.58 13.07 17.70
N THR A 122 3.85 12.71 17.46
CA THR A 122 4.74 13.37 16.50
C THR A 122 5.51 12.33 15.67
N ARG A 123 6.14 12.80 14.58
CA ARG A 123 7.05 11.98 13.75
C ARG A 123 8.22 11.42 14.56
N LEU A 124 8.82 12.27 15.40
CA LEU A 124 9.90 11.86 16.28
C LEU A 124 9.45 10.76 17.24
N GLU A 125 8.28 10.93 17.86
CA GLU A 125 7.72 9.93 18.77
C GLU A 125 7.39 8.61 18.05
N PHE A 126 6.90 8.67 16.81
CA PHE A 126 6.65 7.47 16.00
C PHE A 126 7.94 6.65 15.78
N VAL A 127 9.03 7.33 15.37
CA VAL A 127 10.32 6.65 15.18
C VAL A 127 10.90 6.19 16.50
N SER A 128 10.75 6.97 17.58
CA SER A 128 11.19 6.62 18.93
C SER A 128 10.53 5.35 19.44
N ILE A 129 9.21 5.22 19.26
CA ILE A 129 8.45 4.04 19.67
C ILE A 129 8.93 2.81 18.91
N LEU A 130 8.99 2.88 17.58
CA LEU A 130 9.45 1.76 16.77
C LEU A 130 10.87 1.31 17.12
N THR A 131 11.77 2.26 17.33
CA THR A 131 13.19 1.94 17.57
C THR A 131 13.52 1.70 19.05
N GLY A 132 12.55 1.86 19.97
CA GLY A 132 12.79 1.73 21.41
C GLY A 132 13.80 2.76 21.94
N ARG A 133 13.90 3.94 21.30
CA ARG A 133 14.82 5.03 21.66
C ARG A 133 14.03 6.24 22.11
N PRO A 134 13.95 6.53 23.42
CA PRO A 134 13.13 7.61 23.96
C PRO A 134 13.73 9.00 23.62
N ALA A 135 13.68 9.36 22.36
CA ALA A 135 14.10 10.68 21.92
C ALA A 135 13.08 11.74 22.39
N HIS A 136 13.55 12.65 23.20
CA HIS A 136 12.71 13.70 23.79
C HIS A 136 12.56 14.89 22.84
N GLY A 137 11.31 15.31 22.64
CA GLY A 137 10.91 16.61 22.11
C GLY A 137 9.86 17.19 23.06
N ASP A 138 9.80 18.49 23.19
CA ASP A 138 8.79 19.16 24.03
C ASP A 138 7.37 19.11 23.43
N GLY A 139 7.19 18.42 22.31
CA GLY A 139 5.96 18.32 21.56
C GLY A 139 5.58 19.56 20.75
N ARG A 140 6.36 20.62 20.85
CA ARG A 140 6.17 21.90 20.14
C ARG A 140 7.10 22.05 18.97
N ASP A 141 8.27 21.39 19.02
CA ASP A 141 9.20 21.41 17.91
C ASP A 141 8.74 20.42 16.82
N ASN A 142 8.87 20.84 15.57
CA ASN A 142 8.62 20.02 14.39
C ASN A 142 9.93 19.87 13.61
N PRO A 143 10.89 19.06 14.12
CA PRO A 143 12.23 18.95 13.55
C PRO A 143 12.19 18.44 12.10
N GLY A 144 13.16 18.85 11.29
CA GLY A 144 13.37 18.25 9.97
C GLY A 144 13.69 16.77 10.06
N ILE A 145 13.53 16.06 8.94
CA ILE A 145 13.74 14.60 8.94
C ILE A 145 15.18 14.22 9.26
N GLU A 146 16.16 15.01 8.82
CA GLU A 146 17.58 14.85 9.16
C GLU A 146 17.83 14.99 10.66
N GLU A 147 17.15 15.91 11.30
CA GLU A 147 17.25 16.11 12.74
C GLU A 147 16.58 14.99 13.51
N ILE A 148 15.42 14.47 13.05
CA ILE A 148 14.78 13.29 13.63
C ILE A 148 15.78 12.12 13.59
N VAL A 149 16.38 11.87 12.43
CA VAL A 149 17.38 10.80 12.25
C VAL A 149 18.57 11.00 13.22
N ALA A 150 19.11 12.21 13.30
CA ALA A 150 20.24 12.51 14.19
C ALA A 150 19.90 12.31 15.67
N ARG A 151 18.71 12.73 16.12
CA ARG A 151 18.25 12.54 17.50
C ARG A 151 18.09 11.05 17.84
N ILE A 152 17.50 10.27 16.94
CA ILE A 152 17.36 8.82 17.12
C ILE A 152 18.73 8.13 17.18
N ASP A 153 19.68 8.53 16.35
CA ASP A 153 21.03 7.95 16.31
C ASP A 153 21.82 8.20 17.60
N THR A 154 21.64 9.36 18.19
CA THR A 154 22.33 9.74 19.44
C THR A 154 21.62 9.25 20.69
N THR A 155 20.38 8.73 20.59
CA THR A 155 19.61 8.22 21.71
C THR A 155 19.83 6.72 21.84
N PRO A 156 20.35 6.22 22.96
CA PRO A 156 20.47 4.78 23.20
C PRO A 156 19.09 4.09 23.23
N ALA A 157 19.04 2.84 22.80
CA ALA A 157 17.84 2.03 23.02
C ALA A 157 17.65 1.77 24.52
N ASP A 158 16.43 1.96 25.00
CA ASP A 158 16.04 1.77 26.40
C ASP A 158 15.07 0.60 26.50
N SER A 159 15.43 -0.41 27.29
CA SER A 159 14.62 -1.62 27.43
C SER A 159 13.31 -1.39 28.20
N GLN A 160 13.31 -0.50 29.21
CA GLN A 160 12.10 -0.22 29.97
C GLN A 160 11.10 0.56 29.13
N TYR A 161 11.57 1.56 28.39
CA TYR A 161 10.75 2.31 27.41
C TYR A 161 10.17 1.37 26.35
N PHE A 162 10.99 0.51 25.77
CA PHE A 162 10.55 -0.46 24.77
C PHE A 162 9.46 -1.40 25.31
N GLU A 163 9.65 -1.99 26.50
CA GLU A 163 8.66 -2.88 27.11
C GLU A 163 7.34 -2.16 27.36
N GLY A 164 7.38 -0.94 27.88
CA GLY A 164 6.19 -0.13 28.08
C GLY A 164 5.46 0.18 26.76
N MET A 165 6.19 0.47 25.69
CA MET A 165 5.59 0.72 24.38
C MET A 165 5.08 -0.56 23.72
N ALA A 166 5.77 -1.69 23.86
CA ALA A 166 5.34 -2.98 23.32
C ALA A 166 4.02 -3.43 23.97
N THR A 167 3.90 -3.28 25.30
CA THR A 167 2.64 -3.54 26.02
C THR A 167 1.52 -2.63 25.49
N ARG A 168 1.77 -1.33 25.41
CA ARG A 168 0.76 -0.38 24.95
C ARG A 168 0.32 -0.63 23.50
N ILE A 169 1.24 -1.04 22.61
CA ILE A 169 0.93 -1.45 21.25
C ILE A 169 0.02 -2.69 21.24
N ALA A 170 0.32 -3.70 22.06
CA ALA A 170 -0.50 -4.91 22.17
C ALA A 170 -1.93 -4.56 22.66
N ASP A 171 -2.05 -3.70 23.70
CA ASP A 171 -3.35 -3.25 24.21
C ASP A 171 -4.16 -2.52 23.14
N VAL A 172 -3.51 -1.67 22.33
CA VAL A 172 -4.17 -0.96 21.24
C VAL A 172 -4.63 -1.95 20.16
N ILE A 173 -3.81 -2.92 19.76
CA ILE A 173 -4.20 -3.95 18.78
C ILE A 173 -5.41 -4.74 19.28
N LEU A 174 -5.41 -5.17 20.53
CA LEU A 174 -6.52 -5.92 21.14
C LEU A 174 -7.81 -5.10 21.24
N SER A 175 -7.72 -3.76 21.30
CA SER A 175 -8.89 -2.87 21.35
C SER A 175 -9.66 -2.76 20.03
N TRP A 176 -9.18 -3.34 18.95
CA TRP A 176 -9.83 -3.27 17.62
C TRP A 176 -10.75 -4.46 17.32
N ASP A 177 -11.00 -5.33 18.28
CA ASP A 177 -11.77 -6.57 18.11
C ASP A 177 -11.24 -7.48 16.98
N MET A 178 -9.97 -7.27 16.58
CA MET A 178 -9.28 -8.13 15.63
C MET A 178 -8.96 -9.46 16.32
N PRO A 179 -9.29 -10.62 15.73
CA PRO A 179 -9.03 -11.92 16.35
C PRO A 179 -7.53 -12.28 16.28
N VAL A 180 -6.71 -11.54 17.04
CA VAL A 180 -5.26 -11.75 17.13
C VAL A 180 -4.96 -12.68 18.30
N THR A 181 -4.30 -13.79 18.02
CA THR A 181 -3.88 -14.77 19.01
C THR A 181 -2.62 -14.34 19.78
N ASP A 182 -2.35 -14.95 20.93
CA ASP A 182 -1.09 -14.74 21.66
C ASP A 182 0.15 -15.07 20.81
N ALA A 183 0.05 -16.06 19.92
CA ALA A 183 1.13 -16.41 19.00
C ALA A 183 1.40 -15.27 18.01
N GLU A 184 0.36 -14.64 17.48
CA GLU A 184 0.47 -13.49 16.55
C GLU A 184 0.95 -12.24 17.28
N LEU A 185 0.54 -11.97 18.51
CA LEU A 185 1.12 -10.90 19.32
C LEU A 185 2.63 -11.11 19.55
N ARG A 186 3.08 -12.36 19.71
CA ARG A 186 4.53 -12.65 19.76
C ARG A 186 5.22 -12.35 18.43
N VAL A 187 4.55 -12.54 17.29
CA VAL A 187 5.09 -12.13 15.96
C VAL A 187 5.18 -10.61 15.88
N VAL A 188 4.13 -9.87 16.24
CA VAL A 188 4.15 -8.40 16.31
C VAL A 188 5.32 -7.91 17.18
N ARG A 189 5.49 -8.51 18.37
CA ARG A 189 6.61 -8.18 19.25
C ARG A 189 7.97 -8.50 18.62
N ARG A 190 8.12 -9.63 17.96
CA ARG A 190 9.36 -10.01 17.24
C ARG A 190 9.72 -9.00 16.14
N ILE A 191 8.72 -8.53 15.39
CA ILE A 191 8.90 -7.48 14.38
C ILE A 191 9.35 -6.17 15.05
N HIS A 192 8.67 -5.76 16.12
CA HIS A 192 9.04 -4.55 16.89
C HIS A 192 10.45 -4.66 17.48
N GLU A 193 10.83 -5.84 18.00
CA GLU A 193 12.18 -6.12 18.49
C GLU A 193 13.26 -5.99 17.40
N ALA A 194 12.96 -6.32 16.15
CA ALA A 194 13.87 -6.09 15.02
C ALA A 194 14.12 -4.58 14.80
N PHE A 195 13.09 -3.76 14.86
CA PHE A 195 13.24 -2.30 14.80
C PHE A 195 14.04 -1.76 16.00
N ARG A 196 13.81 -2.26 17.20
CA ARG A 196 14.60 -1.89 18.38
C ARG A 196 16.08 -2.27 18.22
N ARG A 197 16.34 -3.51 17.80
CA ARG A 197 17.68 -4.08 17.70
C ARG A 197 18.54 -3.36 16.66
N TYR A 198 17.99 -3.13 15.48
CA TYR A 198 18.73 -2.57 14.36
C TYR A 198 18.52 -1.05 14.21
N GLY A 199 17.47 -0.49 14.80
CA GLY A 199 17.12 0.93 14.70
C GLY A 199 17.01 1.38 13.24
N LEU A 200 17.59 2.52 12.95
CA LEU A 200 17.65 3.06 11.59
C LEU A 200 18.56 2.26 10.63
N ASN A 201 19.32 1.30 11.13
CA ASN A 201 20.15 0.41 10.32
C ASN A 201 19.43 -0.88 9.89
N LEU A 202 18.13 -1.04 10.24
CA LEU A 202 17.31 -2.15 9.77
C LEU A 202 17.33 -2.20 8.24
N ARG A 203 17.49 -3.41 7.66
CA ARG A 203 17.54 -3.66 6.22
C ARG A 203 16.61 -4.80 5.85
N TYR A 204 16.17 -4.83 4.60
CA TYR A 204 15.49 -5.98 4.04
C TYR A 204 16.35 -7.25 4.21
N ALA A 205 15.80 -8.28 4.85
CA ALA A 205 16.46 -9.56 5.13
C ALA A 205 17.88 -9.42 5.69
N GLN A 206 18.24 -8.30 6.31
CA GLN A 206 19.55 -7.94 6.82
C GLN A 206 20.72 -8.11 5.79
N VAL A 207 20.40 -8.01 4.50
CA VAL A 207 21.38 -8.13 3.42
C VAL A 207 22.12 -6.81 3.22
N PRO A 208 23.44 -6.75 3.35
CA PRO A 208 24.22 -5.50 3.33
C PRO A 208 24.10 -4.65 2.06
N ARG A 209 23.79 -5.25 0.92
CA ARG A 209 23.62 -4.54 -0.35
C ARG A 209 22.30 -3.77 -0.47
N TYR A 210 21.30 -4.07 0.38
CA TYR A 210 20.05 -3.37 0.39
C TYR A 210 20.10 -2.12 1.27
N PRO A 211 19.27 -1.10 0.99
CA PRO A 211 19.28 0.11 1.78
C PRO A 211 18.87 -0.15 3.23
N THR A 212 19.40 0.67 4.12
CA THR A 212 18.90 0.79 5.50
C THR A 212 17.59 1.56 5.52
N TRP A 213 16.82 1.39 6.59
CA TRP A 213 15.64 2.23 6.82
C TRP A 213 15.99 3.72 6.85
N ARG A 214 17.18 4.09 7.40
CA ARG A 214 17.74 5.44 7.32
C ARG A 214 17.84 5.95 5.88
N GLU A 215 18.49 5.17 5.02
CA GLU A 215 18.67 5.53 3.61
C GLU A 215 17.34 5.71 2.91
N LEU A 216 16.36 4.84 3.19
CA LEU A 216 15.00 4.96 2.64
C LEU A 216 14.28 6.22 3.14
N ILE A 217 14.38 6.54 4.44
CA ILE A 217 13.75 7.73 5.02
C ILE A 217 14.38 9.02 4.44
N LEU A 218 15.70 9.01 4.24
CA LEU A 218 16.45 10.17 3.75
C LEU A 218 16.57 10.22 2.22
N GLU A 219 16.01 9.26 1.49
CA GLU A 219 16.03 9.24 0.03
C GLU A 219 15.32 10.47 -0.54
N LYS A 220 15.67 10.82 -1.78
CA LYS A 220 15.13 11.96 -2.50
C LYS A 220 14.39 11.51 -3.75
N ASP A 221 13.39 12.29 -4.14
CA ASP A 221 12.76 12.16 -5.46
C ASP A 221 13.69 12.70 -6.57
N LEU A 222 13.25 12.63 -7.83
CA LEU A 222 14.03 13.09 -8.99
C LEU A 222 14.21 14.61 -9.04
N GLU A 223 13.45 15.37 -8.26
CA GLU A 223 13.56 16.82 -8.06
C GLU A 223 14.44 17.20 -6.88
N GLY A 224 15.05 16.21 -6.22
CA GLY A 224 15.94 16.40 -5.08
C GLY A 224 15.24 16.67 -3.75
N ARG A 225 13.91 16.47 -3.66
CA ARG A 225 13.11 16.68 -2.44
C ARG A 225 13.02 15.37 -1.64
N ARG A 226 13.07 15.48 -0.33
CA ARG A 226 12.71 14.36 0.55
C ARG A 226 11.21 14.24 0.62
N ALA A 227 10.65 13.16 0.11
CA ALA A 227 9.21 12.96 -0.01
C ALA A 227 8.68 11.72 0.74
N ASN A 228 9.51 11.10 1.58
CA ASN A 228 9.07 10.05 2.49
C ASN A 228 7.95 10.55 3.42
N TYR A 229 7.03 9.69 3.83
CA TYR A 229 5.93 10.04 4.74
C TYR A 229 6.37 10.68 6.07
N LEU A 230 7.60 10.44 6.50
CA LEU A 230 8.22 11.07 7.67
C LEU A 230 8.91 12.41 7.35
N ALA A 231 9.04 12.81 6.08
CA ALA A 231 9.80 14.00 5.70
C ALA A 231 9.14 15.31 6.18
N THR A 232 7.80 15.36 6.20
CA THR A 232 7.05 16.54 6.63
C THR A 232 5.93 16.18 7.61
N ASP A 233 5.56 17.13 8.48
CA ASP A 233 4.44 16.91 9.39
C ASP A 233 3.13 16.71 8.64
N SER A 234 2.90 17.42 7.55
CA SER A 234 1.69 17.27 6.73
C SER A 234 1.55 15.88 6.12
N ALA A 235 2.65 15.28 5.63
CA ALA A 235 2.64 13.91 5.08
C ALA A 235 2.36 12.89 6.18
N PHE A 236 3.05 13.00 7.30
CA PHE A 236 2.86 12.13 8.47
C PHE A 236 1.44 12.20 9.03
N ARG A 237 0.93 13.43 9.26
CA ARG A 237 -0.41 13.64 9.82
C ARG A 237 -1.49 13.08 8.93
N PHE A 238 -1.33 13.17 7.61
CA PHE A 238 -2.28 12.59 6.68
C PHE A 238 -2.36 11.05 6.82
N VAL A 239 -1.20 10.38 6.84
CA VAL A 239 -1.15 8.93 7.04
C VAL A 239 -1.70 8.56 8.42
N GLN A 240 -1.29 9.28 9.46
CA GLN A 240 -1.75 9.08 10.84
C GLN A 240 -3.28 9.21 10.96
N ASP A 241 -3.87 10.18 10.29
CA ASP A 241 -5.32 10.37 10.27
C ASP A 241 -6.04 9.20 9.60
N LEU A 242 -5.55 8.72 8.45
CA LEU A 242 -6.08 7.52 7.80
C LEU A 242 -5.95 6.28 8.69
N GLU A 243 -4.80 6.10 9.34
CA GLU A 243 -4.57 4.98 10.25
C GLU A 243 -5.51 5.02 11.46
N ARG A 244 -5.70 6.20 12.06
CA ARG A 244 -6.60 6.40 13.20
C ARG A 244 -8.06 6.21 12.85
N ARG A 245 -8.46 6.54 11.63
CA ARG A 245 -9.81 6.30 11.10
C ARG A 245 -9.99 4.91 10.49
N HIS A 246 -9.03 4.02 10.64
CA HIS A 246 -9.04 2.68 10.07
C HIS A 246 -9.20 2.64 8.54
N ARG A 247 -8.68 3.68 7.85
CA ARG A 247 -8.71 3.78 6.38
C ARG A 247 -7.45 3.25 5.69
N VAL A 248 -6.49 2.72 6.43
CA VAL A 248 -5.43 1.84 5.91
C VAL A 248 -5.75 0.44 6.39
N VAL A 249 -6.11 -0.44 5.45
CA VAL A 249 -6.64 -1.78 5.70
C VAL A 249 -5.63 -2.82 5.24
N PRO A 250 -4.95 -3.53 6.15
CA PRO A 250 -4.11 -4.65 5.77
C PRO A 250 -4.98 -5.85 5.38
N VAL A 251 -4.57 -6.54 4.32
CA VAL A 251 -5.28 -7.69 3.73
C VAL A 251 -4.28 -8.80 3.46
N VAL A 252 -4.59 -10.01 3.91
CA VAL A 252 -3.83 -11.20 3.56
C VAL A 252 -4.38 -11.75 2.25
N GLY A 253 -3.53 -11.92 1.23
CA GLY A 253 -3.97 -12.52 -0.02
C GLY A 253 -2.92 -12.54 -1.11
N ASP A 254 -3.06 -13.49 -2.02
CA ASP A 254 -2.32 -13.54 -3.26
C ASP A 254 -2.98 -12.60 -4.29
N VAL A 255 -2.23 -11.67 -4.85
CA VAL A 255 -2.77 -10.77 -5.90
C VAL A 255 -3.22 -11.54 -7.15
N ALA A 256 -2.74 -12.74 -7.36
CA ALA A 256 -3.18 -13.68 -8.40
C ALA A 256 -4.24 -14.67 -7.90
N GLY A 257 -4.63 -14.60 -6.63
CA GLY A 257 -5.69 -15.39 -6.02
C GLY A 257 -7.09 -15.03 -6.57
N SER A 258 -8.07 -15.81 -6.18
CA SER A 258 -9.44 -15.64 -6.67
C SER A 258 -10.29 -14.69 -5.84
N HIS A 259 -9.81 -14.23 -4.65
CA HIS A 259 -10.65 -13.47 -3.72
C HIS A 259 -10.08 -12.10 -3.37
N ALA A 260 -8.92 -12.00 -2.73
CA ALA A 260 -8.52 -10.79 -2.01
C ALA A 260 -8.48 -9.53 -2.91
N LEU A 261 -7.79 -9.55 -4.05
CA LEU A 261 -7.69 -8.39 -4.93
C LEU A 261 -9.05 -8.05 -5.57
N ALA A 262 -9.85 -9.05 -5.93
CA ALA A 262 -11.18 -8.86 -6.49
C ALA A 262 -12.15 -8.27 -5.44
N ALA A 263 -12.11 -8.75 -4.19
CA ALA A 263 -12.90 -8.24 -3.07
C ALA A 263 -12.54 -6.79 -2.71
N ILE A 264 -11.24 -6.43 -2.77
CA ILE A 264 -10.79 -5.03 -2.65
C ILE A 264 -11.43 -4.19 -3.78
N GLY A 265 -11.39 -4.65 -5.01
CA GLY A 265 -12.01 -3.95 -6.15
C GLY A 265 -13.50 -3.72 -5.95
N GLU A 266 -14.23 -4.72 -5.44
CA GLU A 266 -15.65 -4.60 -5.14
C GLU A 266 -15.91 -3.64 -3.97
N ASN A 267 -15.10 -3.69 -2.91
CA ASN A 267 -15.21 -2.76 -1.79
C ASN A 267 -15.00 -1.30 -2.24
N ILE A 268 -14.05 -1.06 -3.16
CA ILE A 268 -13.85 0.26 -3.77
C ILE A 268 -15.11 0.71 -4.54
N ARG A 269 -15.78 -0.19 -5.30
CA ARG A 269 -17.04 0.13 -6.02
C ARG A 269 -18.18 0.45 -5.07
N ILE A 270 -18.38 -0.37 -4.04
CA ILE A 270 -19.44 -0.17 -3.03
C ILE A 270 -19.30 1.19 -2.35
N ARG A 271 -18.05 1.66 -2.15
CA ARG A 271 -17.77 3.00 -1.60
C ARG A 271 -17.96 4.13 -2.60
N GLY A 272 -18.32 3.86 -3.84
CA GLY A 272 -18.40 4.86 -4.90
C GLY A 272 -17.05 5.45 -5.32
N LEU A 273 -15.95 4.79 -4.94
CA LEU A 273 -14.60 5.24 -5.23
C LEU A 273 -14.02 4.63 -6.51
N ARG A 274 -12.88 5.17 -6.93
CA ARG A 274 -12.06 4.64 -8.03
C ARG A 274 -10.64 4.36 -7.55
N LEU A 275 -10.02 3.33 -8.11
CA LEU A 275 -8.63 2.99 -7.84
C LEU A 275 -7.70 3.96 -8.56
N THR A 276 -6.98 4.76 -7.80
CA THR A 276 -6.10 5.81 -8.32
C THR A 276 -4.68 5.30 -8.54
N ALA A 277 -4.19 4.41 -7.69
CA ALA A 277 -2.88 3.79 -7.89
C ALA A 277 -2.83 2.37 -7.29
N LEU A 278 -2.13 1.49 -8.01
CA LEU A 278 -1.69 0.19 -7.52
C LEU A 278 -0.16 0.18 -7.49
N TYR A 279 0.42 -0.06 -6.31
CA TYR A 279 1.84 -0.39 -6.18
C TYR A 279 2.01 -1.90 -6.03
N ILE A 280 2.75 -2.50 -6.96
CA ILE A 280 2.92 -3.95 -7.05
C ILE A 280 4.38 -4.42 -6.89
N SER A 281 5.33 -3.49 -6.67
CA SER A 281 6.75 -3.83 -6.58
C SER A 281 7.23 -4.61 -7.82
N ASN A 282 7.92 -5.72 -7.63
CA ASN A 282 8.32 -6.68 -8.67
C ASN A 282 7.54 -8.01 -8.60
N VAL A 283 6.38 -8.02 -7.97
CA VAL A 283 5.56 -9.26 -7.80
C VAL A 283 5.25 -9.90 -9.14
N GLU A 284 4.93 -9.10 -10.16
CA GLU A 284 4.61 -9.59 -11.52
C GLU A 284 5.73 -10.44 -12.14
N GLN A 285 6.99 -10.24 -11.73
CA GLN A 285 8.12 -11.10 -12.13
C GLN A 285 7.94 -12.53 -11.64
N TYR A 286 7.45 -12.68 -10.41
CA TYR A 286 7.18 -13.99 -9.81
C TYR A 286 5.94 -14.62 -10.44
N LEU A 287 4.88 -13.86 -10.68
CA LEU A 287 3.66 -14.31 -11.31
C LEU A 287 3.92 -14.83 -12.73
N MET A 288 4.74 -14.13 -13.53
CA MET A 288 5.12 -14.59 -14.87
C MET A 288 5.94 -15.88 -14.83
N ARG A 289 6.88 -15.99 -13.89
CA ARG A 289 7.67 -17.21 -13.70
C ARG A 289 6.83 -18.40 -13.21
N GLY A 290 5.87 -18.12 -12.32
CA GLY A 290 4.95 -19.11 -11.75
C GLY A 290 3.76 -19.47 -12.63
N GLY A 291 3.57 -18.77 -13.76
CA GLY A 291 2.43 -19.02 -14.67
C GLY A 291 1.09 -18.46 -14.19
N THR A 292 1.08 -17.61 -13.15
CA THR A 292 -0.13 -17.02 -12.55
C THR A 292 -0.37 -15.55 -12.96
N PHE A 293 0.41 -15.05 -13.92
CA PHE A 293 0.26 -13.67 -14.39
C PHE A 293 -1.09 -13.39 -15.06
N LEU A 294 -1.63 -14.33 -15.84
CA LEU A 294 -2.90 -14.11 -16.56
C LEU A 294 -4.11 -13.99 -15.62
N PRO A 295 -4.31 -14.85 -14.59
CA PRO A 295 -5.34 -14.62 -13.57
C PRO A 295 -5.24 -13.25 -12.90
N TYR A 296 -4.03 -12.85 -12.49
CA TYR A 296 -3.78 -11.52 -11.94
C TYR A 296 -4.17 -10.39 -12.92
N ALA A 297 -3.70 -10.47 -14.17
CA ALA A 297 -3.98 -9.48 -15.18
C ALA A 297 -5.47 -9.36 -15.50
N SER A 298 -6.22 -10.47 -15.46
CA SER A 298 -7.67 -10.47 -15.61
C SER A 298 -8.36 -9.72 -14.46
N THR A 299 -7.98 -9.99 -13.23
CA THR A 299 -8.50 -9.26 -12.07
C THR A 299 -8.17 -7.78 -12.17
N LEU A 300 -6.93 -7.44 -12.54
CA LEU A 300 -6.46 -6.07 -12.67
C LEU A 300 -7.26 -5.27 -13.71
N GLN A 301 -7.59 -5.88 -14.85
CA GLN A 301 -8.45 -5.26 -15.88
C GLN A 301 -9.87 -4.98 -15.36
N ALA A 302 -10.38 -5.78 -14.44
CA ALA A 302 -11.71 -5.65 -13.88
C ALA A 302 -11.80 -4.63 -12.72
N LEU A 303 -10.68 -4.13 -12.19
CA LEU A 303 -10.70 -3.16 -11.09
C LEU A 303 -11.35 -1.82 -11.52
N PRO A 304 -11.96 -1.08 -10.58
CA PRO A 304 -12.63 0.19 -10.87
C PRO A 304 -11.63 1.36 -10.98
N TRP A 305 -10.80 1.37 -12.00
CA TRP A 305 -9.77 2.36 -12.19
C TRP A 305 -10.31 3.79 -12.34
N ALA A 306 -9.59 4.75 -11.76
CA ALA A 306 -9.73 6.16 -12.09
C ALA A 306 -9.21 6.46 -13.50
N GLU A 307 -9.67 7.52 -14.12
CA GLU A 307 -9.23 7.96 -15.47
C GLU A 307 -7.69 8.11 -15.55
N HIS A 308 -7.08 8.66 -14.50
CA HIS A 308 -5.63 8.83 -14.39
C HIS A 308 -4.98 7.75 -13.51
N GLY A 309 -5.61 6.57 -13.41
CA GLY A 309 -5.11 5.45 -12.63
C GLY A 309 -3.74 4.98 -13.11
N VAL A 310 -2.88 4.62 -12.16
CA VAL A 310 -1.50 4.21 -12.46
C VAL A 310 -1.12 2.91 -11.75
N ILE A 311 -0.19 2.19 -12.37
CA ILE A 311 0.50 1.03 -11.81
C ILE A 311 1.94 1.41 -11.55
N ILE A 312 2.40 1.21 -10.31
CA ILE A 312 3.76 1.50 -9.86
C ILE A 312 4.50 0.17 -9.71
N ARG A 313 5.62 0.03 -10.41
CA ARG A 313 6.45 -1.18 -10.40
C ARG A 313 7.87 -0.88 -9.98
N SER A 314 8.57 -1.92 -9.51
CA SER A 314 10.00 -1.87 -9.22
C SER A 314 10.73 -2.90 -10.05
N TYR A 315 11.76 -2.48 -10.75
CA TYR A 315 12.62 -3.36 -11.53
C TYR A 315 14.00 -3.51 -10.87
N PHE A 316 14.41 -4.75 -10.64
CA PHE A 316 15.72 -5.12 -10.10
C PHE A 316 16.56 -5.80 -11.19
N GLY A 317 17.04 -4.99 -12.14
CA GLY A 317 17.80 -5.48 -13.28
C GLY A 317 19.27 -5.71 -12.96
N ARG A 318 19.75 -6.94 -13.15
CA ARG A 318 21.19 -7.21 -13.20
C ARG A 318 21.66 -6.98 -14.63
N GLY A 319 22.31 -5.83 -14.89
CA GLY A 319 23.00 -5.57 -16.16
C GLY A 319 22.20 -4.89 -17.27
N ALA A 320 20.88 -4.71 -17.15
CA ALA A 320 20.12 -3.88 -18.08
C ALA A 320 19.76 -2.54 -17.41
N SER A 321 20.32 -1.46 -17.90
CA SER A 321 19.93 -0.12 -17.50
C SER A 321 18.68 0.27 -18.29
N LEU A 322 17.58 0.55 -17.59
CA LEU A 322 16.38 1.12 -18.19
C LEU A 322 16.53 2.64 -18.33
N PRO A 323 15.80 3.29 -19.25
CA PRO A 323 15.85 4.75 -19.40
C PRO A 323 15.56 5.52 -18.11
N GLN A 324 14.78 4.94 -17.18
CA GLN A 324 14.42 5.51 -15.89
C GLN A 324 15.43 5.20 -14.78
N SER A 325 16.45 4.35 -15.05
CA SER A 325 17.45 3.99 -14.06
C SER A 325 18.31 5.20 -13.69
N VAL A 326 18.57 5.32 -12.39
CA VAL A 326 19.42 6.37 -11.82
C VAL A 326 20.67 5.71 -11.26
N TYR A 327 21.84 6.26 -11.61
CA TYR A 327 23.11 5.74 -11.13
C TYR A 327 23.16 5.71 -9.57
N GLY A 328 23.68 4.65 -9.03
CA GLY A 328 23.75 4.44 -7.57
C GLY A 328 22.49 3.80 -6.94
N HIS A 329 21.38 3.68 -7.69
CA HIS A 329 20.20 3.01 -7.20
C HIS A 329 20.14 1.55 -7.64
N TYR A 330 19.85 0.66 -6.69
CA TYR A 330 19.74 -0.77 -6.92
C TYR A 330 18.45 -1.18 -7.65
N SER A 331 17.37 -0.43 -7.44
CA SER A 331 16.09 -0.62 -8.11
C SER A 331 15.80 0.53 -9.07
N THR A 332 14.93 0.29 -10.05
CA THR A 332 14.37 1.30 -10.94
C THR A 332 12.87 1.32 -10.75
N GLN A 333 12.33 2.46 -10.33
CA GLN A 333 10.89 2.63 -10.19
C GLN A 333 10.29 2.98 -11.55
N LEU A 334 9.14 2.39 -11.85
CA LEU A 334 8.45 2.52 -13.12
C LEU A 334 6.99 2.88 -12.89
N LEU A 335 6.44 3.64 -13.83
CA LEU A 335 5.05 4.07 -13.80
C LEU A 335 4.39 3.76 -15.15
N GLU A 336 3.23 3.14 -15.12
CA GLU A 336 2.39 2.88 -16.30
C GLU A 336 0.96 3.36 -16.03
N ARG A 337 0.24 3.85 -17.04
CA ARG A 337 -1.19 4.10 -16.91
C ARG A 337 -1.96 2.79 -16.88
N SER A 338 -2.97 2.70 -16.04
CA SER A 338 -3.85 1.52 -16.01
C SER A 338 -4.53 1.28 -17.36
N THR A 339 -4.90 2.36 -18.09
CA THR A 339 -5.49 2.27 -19.43
C THR A 339 -4.53 1.66 -20.45
N ASP A 340 -3.24 1.99 -20.38
CA ASP A 340 -2.24 1.46 -21.32
C ASP A 340 -2.01 -0.03 -21.05
N PHE A 341 -1.97 -0.43 -19.77
CA PHE A 341 -1.93 -1.84 -19.38
C PHE A 341 -3.14 -2.62 -19.89
N ILE A 342 -4.36 -2.11 -19.69
CA ILE A 342 -5.60 -2.76 -20.13
C ILE A 342 -5.61 -2.92 -21.66
N ASN A 343 -5.29 -1.85 -22.40
CA ASN A 343 -5.24 -1.87 -23.86
C ASN A 343 -4.20 -2.89 -24.37
N GLN A 344 -3.03 -2.95 -23.73
CA GLN A 344 -1.99 -3.91 -24.09
C GLN A 344 -2.42 -5.35 -23.83
N MET A 345 -3.08 -5.62 -22.71
CA MET A 345 -3.61 -6.96 -22.42
C MET A 345 -4.65 -7.40 -23.45
N GLN A 346 -5.51 -6.49 -23.92
CA GLN A 346 -6.48 -6.75 -24.99
C GLN A 346 -5.82 -6.96 -26.36
N ALA A 347 -4.67 -6.34 -26.59
CA ALA A 347 -3.89 -6.46 -27.82
C ALA A 347 -2.95 -7.68 -27.85
N GLY A 348 -3.02 -8.59 -26.89
CA GLY A 348 -2.24 -9.83 -26.84
C GLY A 348 -1.27 -9.94 -25.64
N GLY A 349 -1.27 -8.96 -24.75
CA GLY A 349 -0.51 -9.00 -23.50
C GLY A 349 0.98 -8.66 -23.66
N TYR A 350 1.78 -9.20 -22.76
CA TYR A 350 3.23 -8.99 -22.69
C TYR A 350 3.98 -10.32 -22.85
N GLY A 351 5.02 -10.31 -23.68
CA GLY A 351 5.81 -11.50 -23.99
C GLY A 351 6.81 -11.91 -22.90
N SER A 352 7.17 -10.99 -22.00
CA SER A 352 8.11 -11.22 -20.92
C SER A 352 8.00 -10.15 -19.83
N TYR A 353 8.65 -10.38 -18.67
CA TYR A 353 8.69 -9.38 -17.62
C TYR A 353 9.40 -8.08 -18.05
N ILE A 354 10.48 -8.18 -18.81
CA ILE A 354 11.16 -6.98 -19.33
C ILE A 354 10.25 -6.20 -20.31
N ASP A 355 9.47 -6.89 -21.12
CA ASP A 355 8.49 -6.27 -22.00
C ASP A 355 7.40 -5.55 -21.19
N LEU A 356 6.88 -6.16 -20.12
CA LEU A 356 5.91 -5.55 -19.20
C LEU A 356 6.42 -4.24 -18.59
N VAL A 357 7.66 -4.24 -18.10
CA VAL A 357 8.20 -3.07 -17.39
C VAL A 357 8.76 -1.98 -18.28
N THR A 358 8.84 -2.21 -19.61
CA THR A 358 9.43 -1.22 -20.54
C THR A 358 8.45 -0.68 -21.57
N ARG A 359 7.51 -1.49 -22.05
CA ARG A 359 6.68 -1.17 -23.24
C ARG A 359 5.88 0.12 -23.07
N ASN A 360 5.19 0.28 -21.96
CA ASN A 360 4.34 1.45 -21.67
C ASN A 360 4.87 2.28 -20.50
N ALA A 361 6.13 2.09 -20.11
CA ALA A 361 6.72 2.81 -19.00
C ALA A 361 6.80 4.32 -19.33
N LEU A 362 6.18 5.12 -18.46
CA LEU A 362 6.16 6.57 -18.61
C LEU A 362 7.54 7.16 -18.32
N PRO A 363 7.99 8.19 -19.08
CA PRO A 363 9.16 8.96 -18.72
C PRO A 363 8.89 9.71 -17.41
N LEU A 364 9.78 9.54 -16.42
CA LEU A 364 9.60 10.13 -15.08
C LEU A 364 10.08 11.59 -15.03
N LYS A 365 11.13 11.95 -15.78
CA LYS A 365 11.57 13.34 -15.90
C LYS A 365 10.61 14.10 -16.81
N THR A 366 10.04 15.18 -16.32
CA THR A 366 9.34 16.15 -17.17
C THR A 366 10.40 16.84 -18.02
N GLY A 367 10.33 16.67 -19.33
CA GLY A 367 11.34 17.22 -20.23
C GLY A 367 11.47 18.73 -20.10
N VAL A 368 12.63 19.17 -19.61
CA VAL A 368 13.18 20.49 -19.89
C VAL A 368 14.44 20.24 -20.69
N GLY A 369 14.42 20.61 -21.98
CA GLY A 369 15.60 20.74 -22.80
C GLY A 369 16.05 19.48 -23.56
N THR A 370 15.51 19.28 -24.76
CA THR A 370 16.24 18.63 -25.87
C THR A 370 17.45 19.50 -26.21
N GLY A 371 18.61 19.13 -25.70
CA GLY A 371 19.87 19.77 -26.08
C GLY A 371 21.05 19.07 -25.40
N ALA A 372 21.80 18.29 -26.18
CA ALA A 372 23.12 17.76 -25.88
C ALA A 372 23.17 16.64 -24.81
N GLU A 373 23.08 15.40 -25.29
CA GLU A 373 23.94 14.28 -24.85
C GLU A 373 23.73 13.05 -25.75
N ALA A 374 23.91 13.27 -27.06
CA ALA A 374 24.25 12.18 -27.98
C ALA A 374 25.79 12.09 -28.02
N GLY A 375 26.36 11.28 -27.17
CA GLY A 375 27.79 11.07 -27.25
C GLY A 375 28.44 10.54 -25.97
N ILE A 376 28.16 9.28 -25.59
CA ILE A 376 29.11 8.36 -24.96
C ILE A 376 28.47 6.96 -24.98
N GLN A 377 28.40 6.39 -26.16
CA GLN A 377 28.26 4.93 -26.30
C GLN A 377 29.54 4.45 -26.97
N ARG A 378 30.53 3.99 -26.19
CA ARG A 378 31.49 2.94 -26.61
C ARG A 378 32.47 2.62 -25.48
N ARG A 379 32.59 1.32 -25.28
CA ARG A 379 33.65 0.56 -24.58
C ARG A 379 33.34 0.19 -23.15
N PHE A 380 32.90 -1.07 -23.03
CA PHE A 380 33.54 -2.05 -22.13
C PHE A 380 33.02 -3.45 -22.50
N SER A 381 33.74 -4.08 -23.43
CA SER A 381 33.75 -5.52 -23.60
C SER A 381 34.77 -6.08 -22.60
N GLY A 382 34.31 -6.85 -21.62
CA GLY A 382 35.13 -7.53 -20.66
C GLY A 382 34.37 -8.69 -20.07
N SER A 383 34.63 -9.88 -20.59
CA SER A 383 34.15 -11.16 -20.11
C SER A 383 34.69 -11.48 -18.73
N THR A 384 33.88 -11.88 -17.78
CA THR A 384 34.28 -12.71 -16.60
C THR A 384 33.11 -13.58 -16.12
N PRO A 385 33.40 -14.78 -15.53
CA PRO A 385 32.55 -15.95 -15.65
C PRO A 385 31.46 -16.09 -14.58
N ALA A 386 30.51 -16.98 -14.92
CA ALA A 386 29.40 -17.41 -14.06
C ALA A 386 29.88 -17.98 -12.72
N ALA A 387 29.34 -17.44 -11.63
CA ALA A 387 29.33 -18.09 -10.34
C ALA A 387 27.87 -18.51 -10.00
N ALA A 388 27.73 -19.78 -9.73
CA ALA A 388 26.48 -20.46 -9.37
C ALA A 388 25.87 -19.90 -8.08
N TRP A 389 24.56 -19.78 -8.08
CA TRP A 389 23.78 -19.48 -6.88
C TRP A 389 22.67 -20.50 -6.74
N LEU A 390 22.70 -21.23 -5.64
CA LEU A 390 21.64 -21.99 -4.98
C LEU A 390 21.42 -21.35 -3.61
N PRO A 391 20.29 -21.68 -2.96
CA PRO A 391 18.89 -21.33 -3.25
C PRO A 391 18.43 -20.09 -2.55
#